data_036ebbeecf92519d16217dd722f91fc9
#
_entry.id   036ebbeecf92519d16217dd722f91fc9
#
_cell.length_a   1.000
_cell.length_b   1.000
_cell.length_c   1.000
_cell.angle_alpha   90.00
_cell.angle_beta   90.00
_cell.angle_gamma   90.00
#
_symmetry.space_group_name_H-M   'P 1'
#
loop_
_entity.id
_entity.type
_entity.pdbx_description
1 polymer ?
#
loop_
_entity_poly.entity_id
_entity_poly.type
_entity_poly.pdbx_seq_one_letter_code
_entity_poly.pdbx_strand_id
1 'polypeptide(L)'
;LKGRPKFSVRYTEGLTKPTKITDFADGATYMEMSNEASLTRGGGRLYSRDIIEKTRRGDDPYLYPDVDWMKEILRDFSRNRSANVNVQGGSDKAVYYIGLAYYDENGMYKDTKLADYNSNTFYRRYNVTSNLTLNPFRTTEIKLGIQGYLANANYPASAQATIFESAYFTQPTYIAPL
;
A
#
# COMPACT_ATOMS: atom_id res chain seq x y z
N LEU A 1 -21.35 -24.98 19.55
CA LEU A 1 -21.27 -26.30 18.90
C LEU A 1 -20.77 -27.33 19.91
N LYS A 2 -21.62 -28.28 20.29
CA LYS A 2 -21.22 -29.41 21.14
C LYS A 2 -20.53 -30.47 20.26
N GLY A 3 -19.51 -31.14 20.78
CA GLY A 3 -18.81 -32.21 20.08
C GLY A 3 -17.30 -32.19 20.27
N ARG A 4 -16.60 -33.07 19.52
CA ARG A 4 -15.15 -33.16 19.55
C ARG A 4 -14.51 -31.85 19.07
N PRO A 5 -13.31 -31.50 19.54
CA PRO A 5 -12.58 -30.33 19.04
C PRO A 5 -12.44 -30.35 17.51
N LYS A 6 -12.79 -29.24 16.90
CA LYS A 6 -12.59 -29.02 15.45
C LYS A 6 -11.60 -27.89 15.28
N PHE A 7 -10.54 -28.16 14.53
CA PHE A 7 -9.53 -27.19 14.17
C PHE A 7 -9.78 -26.70 12.74
N SER A 8 -9.58 -25.43 12.53
CA SER A 8 -9.59 -24.84 11.20
C SER A 8 -8.38 -23.94 11.05
N VAL A 9 -7.68 -24.09 9.92
CA VAL A 9 -6.55 -23.25 9.54
C VAL A 9 -6.82 -22.73 8.14
N ARG A 10 -6.68 -21.43 7.97
CA ARG A 10 -6.77 -20.77 6.67
C ARG A 10 -5.58 -19.83 6.51
N TYR A 11 -4.90 -19.96 5.40
CA TYR A 11 -3.89 -19.00 4.96
C TYR A 11 -4.30 -18.44 3.59
N THR A 12 -4.16 -17.14 3.42
CA THR A 12 -4.44 -16.46 2.16
C THR A 12 -3.29 -15.50 1.89
N GLU A 13 -2.81 -15.50 0.66
CA GLU A 13 -1.83 -14.56 0.15
C GLU A 13 -2.38 -13.93 -1.12
N GLY A 14 -2.27 -12.61 -1.21
CA GLY A 14 -2.77 -11.83 -2.33
C GLY A 14 -1.72 -10.84 -2.84
N LEU A 15 -1.80 -10.55 -4.12
CA LEU A 15 -1.07 -9.45 -4.75
C LEU A 15 -2.07 -8.35 -5.10
N THR A 16 -1.75 -7.15 -4.67
CA THR A 16 -2.53 -5.95 -4.95
C THR A 16 -1.77 -5.09 -5.94
N LYS A 17 -2.42 -4.61 -6.97
CA LYS A 17 -1.87 -3.66 -7.93
C LYS A 17 -2.87 -2.54 -8.19
N PRO A 18 -2.40 -1.34 -8.60
CA PRO A 18 -3.30 -0.28 -9.03
C PRO A 18 -4.16 -0.76 -10.19
N THR A 19 -5.45 -0.44 -10.15
CA THR A 19 -6.39 -0.80 -11.24
C THR A 19 -6.10 0.03 -12.49
N LYS A 20 -5.66 1.28 -12.28
CA LYS A 20 -5.27 2.23 -13.31
C LYS A 20 -4.27 3.22 -12.73
N ILE A 21 -3.20 3.47 -13.45
CA ILE A 21 -2.28 4.59 -13.24
C ILE A 21 -2.50 5.52 -14.42
N THR A 22 -2.52 6.84 -14.17
CA THR A 22 -2.64 7.83 -15.24
C THR A 22 -1.33 7.87 -16.00
N ASP A 23 -1.41 7.76 -17.32
CA ASP A 23 -0.27 7.98 -18.20
C ASP A 23 -0.08 9.48 -18.42
N PHE A 24 1.13 9.94 -18.18
CA PHE A 24 1.54 11.32 -18.41
C PHE A 24 2.35 11.43 -19.70
N ALA A 25 2.41 12.65 -20.24
CA ALA A 25 3.33 12.96 -21.32
C ALA A 25 4.77 12.79 -20.84
N ASP A 26 5.61 12.19 -21.67
CA ASP A 26 7.05 12.14 -21.43
C ASP A 26 7.68 13.55 -21.49
N GLY A 27 8.93 13.66 -21.05
CA GLY A 27 9.63 14.95 -20.97
C GLY A 27 9.74 15.66 -22.31
N ALA A 28 9.97 14.93 -23.40
CA ALA A 28 10.06 15.52 -24.73
C ALA A 28 8.71 16.07 -25.19
N THR A 29 7.65 15.29 -25.03
CA THR A 29 6.27 15.73 -25.37
C THR A 29 5.84 16.90 -24.48
N TYR A 30 6.15 16.87 -23.17
CA TYR A 30 5.88 17.97 -22.27
C TYR A 30 6.53 19.28 -22.73
N MET A 31 7.81 19.24 -23.15
CA MET A 31 8.54 20.40 -23.62
C MET A 31 8.00 20.92 -24.96
N GLU A 32 7.60 20.03 -25.89
CA GLU A 32 6.98 20.41 -27.16
C GLU A 32 5.64 21.12 -26.94
N MET A 33 4.76 20.54 -26.09
CA MET A 33 3.47 21.15 -25.73
C MET A 33 3.65 22.48 -24.99
N SER A 34 4.65 22.60 -24.13
CA SER A 34 4.97 23.85 -23.44
C SER A 34 5.42 24.93 -24.40
N ASN A 35 6.25 24.57 -25.38
CA ASN A 35 6.66 25.48 -26.46
C ASN A 35 5.45 25.95 -27.32
N GLU A 36 4.57 25.03 -27.70
CA GLU A 36 3.35 25.34 -28.45
C GLU A 36 2.45 26.29 -27.65
N ALA A 37 2.22 25.98 -26.37
CA ALA A 37 1.39 26.83 -25.49
C ALA A 37 1.99 28.24 -25.31
N SER A 38 3.30 28.39 -25.26
CA SER A 38 3.97 29.69 -25.20
C SER A 38 3.84 30.46 -26.49
N LEU A 39 4.15 29.82 -27.61
CA LEU A 39 4.08 30.44 -28.94
C LEU A 39 2.66 30.91 -29.31
N THR A 40 1.64 30.11 -29.01
CA THR A 40 0.23 30.45 -29.28
C THR A 40 -0.27 31.64 -28.46
N ARG A 41 0.41 31.93 -27.35
CA ARG A 41 0.12 33.09 -26.47
C ARG A 41 1.01 34.30 -26.75
N GLY A 42 1.77 34.28 -27.87
CA GLY A 42 2.66 35.36 -28.23
C GLY A 42 4.01 35.37 -27.52
N GLY A 43 4.35 34.30 -26.79
CA GLY A 43 5.66 34.11 -26.17
C GLY A 43 6.71 33.53 -27.09
N GLY A 44 7.91 33.32 -26.57
CA GLY A 44 9.01 32.64 -27.25
C GLY A 44 9.07 31.15 -26.94
N ARG A 45 9.97 30.42 -27.58
CA ARG A 45 10.27 29.02 -27.25
C ARG A 45 10.90 28.93 -25.87
N LEU A 46 10.35 28.08 -25.00
CA LEU A 46 10.87 27.82 -23.67
C LEU A 46 12.03 26.82 -23.69
N TYR A 47 11.94 25.82 -24.57
CA TYR A 47 12.92 24.75 -24.73
C TYR A 47 13.47 24.71 -26.14
N SER A 48 14.81 24.57 -26.28
CA SER A 48 15.46 24.41 -27.57
C SER A 48 15.22 23.02 -28.16
N ARG A 49 15.33 22.90 -29.49
CA ARG A 49 15.23 21.57 -30.15
C ARG A 49 16.31 20.59 -29.65
N ASP A 50 17.52 21.08 -29.41
CA ASP A 50 18.64 20.26 -28.95
C ASP A 50 18.33 19.60 -27.57
N ILE A 51 17.77 20.37 -26.63
CA ILE A 51 17.37 19.84 -25.32
C ILE A 51 16.26 18.78 -25.48
N ILE A 52 15.23 19.04 -26.26
CA ILE A 52 14.12 18.12 -26.52
C ILE A 52 14.65 16.80 -27.11
N GLU A 53 15.53 16.86 -28.09
CA GLU A 53 16.10 15.66 -28.72
C GLU A 53 17.03 14.89 -27.79
N LYS A 54 17.80 15.56 -26.95
CA LYS A 54 18.65 14.91 -25.93
C LYS A 54 17.82 14.20 -24.88
N THR A 55 16.74 14.83 -24.39
CA THR A 55 15.78 14.20 -23.48
C THR A 55 15.12 12.99 -24.13
N ARG A 56 14.67 13.11 -25.38
CA ARG A 56 14.03 11.99 -26.11
C ARG A 56 14.98 10.79 -26.29
N ARG A 57 16.27 11.03 -26.48
CA ARG A 57 17.27 9.97 -26.61
C ARG A 57 17.74 9.43 -25.26
N GLY A 58 17.50 10.15 -24.16
CA GLY A 58 18.00 9.79 -22.85
C GLY A 58 19.54 9.92 -22.75
N ASP A 59 20.13 10.95 -23.36
CA ASP A 59 21.59 11.12 -23.45
C ASP A 59 22.24 11.22 -22.06
N ASP A 60 21.65 11.97 -21.16
CA ASP A 60 22.09 12.09 -19.76
C ASP A 60 20.86 12.31 -18.88
N PRO A 61 20.47 11.33 -18.05
CA PRO A 61 19.26 11.42 -17.23
C PRO A 61 19.33 12.49 -16.14
N TYR A 62 20.52 12.96 -15.76
CA TYR A 62 20.64 14.04 -14.78
C TYR A 62 20.57 15.43 -15.42
N LEU A 63 21.09 15.60 -16.61
CA LEU A 63 21.04 16.88 -17.35
C LEU A 63 19.74 17.03 -18.16
N TYR A 64 19.20 15.93 -18.65
CA TYR A 64 18.00 15.87 -19.49
C TYR A 64 16.99 14.86 -18.92
N PRO A 65 16.45 15.10 -17.70
CA PRO A 65 15.57 14.16 -17.05
C PRO A 65 14.26 13.98 -17.81
N ASP A 66 13.77 12.73 -17.77
CA ASP A 66 12.46 12.31 -18.27
C ASP A 66 11.86 11.33 -17.27
N VAL A 67 11.17 11.87 -16.26
CA VAL A 67 10.76 11.13 -15.08
C VAL A 67 9.27 10.85 -15.09
N ASP A 68 8.89 9.57 -15.06
CA ASP A 68 7.54 9.14 -14.75
C ASP A 68 7.36 9.07 -13.21
N TRP A 69 6.93 10.17 -12.62
CA TRP A 69 6.78 10.30 -11.17
C TRP A 69 5.84 9.26 -10.57
N MET A 70 4.83 8.80 -11.32
CA MET A 70 3.95 7.74 -10.83
C MET A 70 4.69 6.40 -10.70
N LYS A 71 5.56 6.08 -11.65
CA LYS A 71 6.42 4.89 -11.57
C LYS A 71 7.52 5.05 -10.52
N GLU A 72 7.99 6.28 -10.26
CA GLU A 72 8.98 6.52 -9.21
C GLU A 72 8.40 6.31 -7.80
N ILE A 73 7.18 6.74 -7.54
CA ILE A 73 6.58 6.64 -6.20
C ILE A 73 5.86 5.32 -5.94
N LEU A 74 5.37 4.62 -6.98
CA LEU A 74 4.56 3.41 -6.82
C LEU A 74 5.31 2.15 -7.22
N ARG A 75 5.01 1.06 -6.48
CA ARG A 75 5.39 -0.30 -6.85
C ARG A 75 4.38 -0.86 -7.84
N ASP A 76 4.82 -1.76 -8.71
CA ASP A 76 3.92 -2.45 -9.64
C ASP A 76 2.89 -3.30 -8.90
N PHE A 77 3.28 -3.88 -7.77
CA PHE A 77 2.41 -4.67 -6.90
C PHE A 77 2.86 -4.60 -5.45
N SER A 78 1.91 -4.83 -4.57
CA SER A 78 2.11 -5.02 -3.15
C SER A 78 1.58 -6.38 -2.71
N ARG A 79 1.98 -6.84 -1.55
CA ARG A 79 1.59 -8.14 -0.98
C ARG A 79 0.73 -7.94 0.25
N ASN A 80 -0.34 -8.73 0.33
CA ASN A 80 -1.10 -8.90 1.56
C ASN A 80 -1.15 -10.39 1.95
N ARG A 81 -1.18 -10.66 3.24
CA ARG A 81 -1.25 -12.02 3.79
C ARG A 81 -2.19 -12.05 4.97
N SER A 82 -2.96 -13.12 5.07
CA SER A 82 -3.75 -13.39 6.26
C SER A 82 -3.64 -14.85 6.68
N ALA A 83 -3.56 -15.08 7.98
CA ALA A 83 -3.60 -16.40 8.57
C ALA A 83 -4.66 -16.42 9.66
N ASN A 84 -5.51 -17.44 9.66
CA ASN A 84 -6.52 -17.64 10.67
C ASN A 84 -6.43 -19.06 11.18
N VAL A 85 -6.35 -19.21 12.49
CA VAL A 85 -6.38 -20.49 13.17
C VAL A 85 -7.47 -20.44 14.23
N ASN A 86 -8.36 -21.42 14.23
CA ASN A 86 -9.36 -21.51 15.27
C ASN A 86 -9.60 -22.94 15.72
N VAL A 87 -10.00 -23.06 16.96
CA VAL A 87 -10.46 -24.30 17.56
C VAL A 87 -11.78 -24.05 18.25
N GLN A 88 -12.71 -24.98 18.05
CA GLN A 88 -14.01 -24.96 18.70
C GLN A 88 -14.41 -26.37 19.12
N GLY A 89 -15.11 -26.47 20.21
CA GLY A 89 -15.59 -27.73 20.70
C GLY A 89 -16.42 -27.57 21.97
N GLY A 90 -16.86 -28.66 22.49
CA GLY A 90 -17.57 -28.61 23.76
C GLY A 90 -18.37 -29.84 24.09
N SER A 91 -18.85 -29.85 25.32
CA SER A 91 -19.75 -30.83 25.92
C SER A 91 -21.02 -30.13 26.42
N ASP A 92 -21.87 -30.88 27.14
CA ASP A 92 -23.02 -30.29 27.83
C ASP A 92 -22.64 -29.33 28.95
N LYS A 93 -21.42 -29.48 29.51
CA LYS A 93 -20.92 -28.66 30.62
C LYS A 93 -20.08 -27.47 30.18
N ALA A 94 -19.46 -27.52 28.99
CA ALA A 94 -18.58 -26.47 28.48
C ALA A 94 -18.58 -26.42 26.97
N VAL A 95 -18.68 -25.22 26.41
CA VAL A 95 -18.51 -24.96 24.98
C VAL A 95 -17.50 -23.86 24.83
N TYR A 96 -16.56 -24.04 23.93
CA TYR A 96 -15.51 -23.05 23.69
C TYR A 96 -15.24 -22.78 22.21
N TYR A 97 -14.76 -21.58 21.95
CA TYR A 97 -14.19 -21.13 20.70
C TYR A 97 -12.95 -20.30 21.01
N ILE A 98 -11.85 -20.62 20.36
CA ILE A 98 -10.62 -19.82 20.41
C ILE A 98 -10.19 -19.57 18.98
N GLY A 99 -9.96 -18.31 18.61
CA GLY A 99 -9.51 -17.88 17.31
C GLY A 99 -8.31 -16.95 17.42
N LEU A 100 -7.33 -17.20 16.58
CA LEU A 100 -6.17 -16.34 16.34
C LEU A 100 -6.18 -15.92 14.87
N ALA A 101 -6.00 -14.63 14.61
CA ALA A 101 -5.89 -14.14 13.26
C ALA A 101 -4.68 -13.19 13.12
N TYR A 102 -3.98 -13.34 12.04
CA TYR A 102 -2.89 -12.48 11.61
C TYR A 102 -3.23 -11.85 10.26
N TYR A 103 -2.97 -10.56 10.12
CA TYR A 103 -3.07 -9.82 8.88
C TYR A 103 -1.81 -8.99 8.69
N ASP A 104 -1.25 -9.01 7.47
CA ASP A 104 -0.07 -8.26 7.08
C ASP A 104 -0.28 -7.70 5.67
N GLU A 105 -0.15 -6.40 5.54
CA GLU A 105 -0.30 -5.68 4.29
C GLU A 105 0.87 -4.71 4.12
N ASN A 106 1.50 -4.75 2.96
CA ASN A 106 2.50 -3.77 2.57
C ASN A 106 1.86 -2.68 1.72
N GLY A 107 2.33 -1.46 1.86
CA GLY A 107 1.87 -0.34 1.05
C GLY A 107 2.39 -0.38 -0.39
N MET A 108 1.79 0.44 -1.23
CA MET A 108 2.13 0.56 -2.65
C MET A 108 3.31 1.50 -2.92
N TYR A 109 3.73 2.31 -1.94
CA TYR A 109 4.85 3.23 -2.15
C TYR A 109 6.18 2.49 -2.18
N LYS A 110 7.06 2.92 -3.09
CA LYS A 110 8.45 2.48 -3.10
C LYS A 110 9.15 3.00 -1.83
N ASP A 111 10.07 2.19 -1.32
CA ASP A 111 10.95 2.57 -0.24
C ASP A 111 12.18 3.28 -0.83
N THR A 112 12.32 4.55 -0.54
CA THR A 112 13.54 5.27 -0.85
C THR A 112 14.53 5.04 0.29
N LYS A 113 15.54 4.24 0.07
CA LYS A 113 16.59 3.93 1.06
C LYS A 113 17.51 5.13 1.37
N LEU A 114 17.07 6.34 1.09
CA LEU A 114 17.80 7.58 1.28
C LEU A 114 17.84 8.05 2.74
N ALA A 115 17.03 7.46 3.60
CA ALA A 115 16.93 7.86 5.00
C ALA A 115 17.29 6.70 5.94
N ASP A 116 17.85 7.02 7.10
CA ASP A 116 18.20 6.07 8.15
C ASP A 116 16.97 5.47 8.87
N TYR A 117 15.76 5.80 8.42
CA TYR A 117 14.51 5.27 8.96
C TYR A 117 13.75 4.44 7.91
N ASN A 118 12.93 3.53 8.39
CA ASN A 118 12.10 2.69 7.52
C ASN A 118 10.92 3.49 6.95
N SER A 119 10.98 3.86 5.68
CA SER A 119 9.91 4.55 4.95
C SER A 119 8.85 3.61 4.38
N ASN A 120 9.04 2.29 4.49
CA ASN A 120 8.06 1.29 4.03
C ASN A 120 6.72 1.45 4.74
N THR A 121 5.68 1.64 3.95
CA THR A 121 4.31 1.62 4.45
C THR A 121 3.87 0.19 4.70
N PHE A 122 3.37 -0.10 5.89
CA PHE A 122 2.81 -1.41 6.22
C PHE A 122 1.73 -1.32 7.29
N TYR A 123 0.87 -2.33 7.33
CA TYR A 123 -0.09 -2.56 8.39
C TYR A 123 -0.06 -4.04 8.80
N ARG A 124 0.16 -4.30 10.09
CA ARG A 124 0.15 -5.66 10.69
C ARG A 124 -0.81 -5.69 11.85
N ARG A 125 -1.64 -6.72 11.89
CA ARG A 125 -2.61 -6.89 12.96
C ARG A 125 -2.68 -8.33 13.43
N TYR A 126 -2.65 -8.50 14.74
CA TYR A 126 -2.82 -9.76 15.45
C TYR A 126 -4.12 -9.68 16.22
N ASN A 127 -5.03 -10.62 16.04
CA ASN A 127 -6.30 -10.66 16.75
C ASN A 127 -6.36 -11.94 17.57
N VAL A 128 -6.94 -11.83 18.76
CA VAL A 128 -7.32 -12.95 19.61
C VAL A 128 -8.79 -12.84 19.95
N THR A 129 -9.49 -13.96 19.85
CA THR A 129 -10.89 -14.09 20.26
C THR A 129 -11.03 -15.38 21.03
N SER A 130 -11.63 -15.33 22.20
CA SER A 130 -11.95 -16.51 23.00
C SER A 130 -13.33 -16.35 23.59
N ASN A 131 -14.18 -17.34 23.36
CA ASN A 131 -15.51 -17.44 23.96
C ASN A 131 -15.62 -18.77 24.68
N LEU A 132 -16.02 -18.74 25.94
CA LEU A 132 -16.24 -19.90 26.80
C LEU A 132 -17.62 -19.80 27.44
N THR A 133 -18.41 -20.81 27.27
CA THR A 133 -19.69 -20.99 27.98
C THR A 133 -19.55 -22.20 28.91
N LEU A 134 -19.78 -22.02 30.17
CA LEU A 134 -19.77 -23.08 31.21
C LEU A 134 -21.16 -23.26 31.80
N ASN A 135 -21.59 -24.48 31.91
CA ASN A 135 -22.84 -24.88 32.57
C ASN A 135 -22.51 -25.78 33.78
N PRO A 136 -22.03 -25.22 34.93
CA PRO A 136 -21.64 -26.01 36.09
C PRO A 136 -22.83 -26.73 36.72
N PHE A 137 -24.00 -26.11 36.65
CA PHE A 137 -25.26 -26.68 37.17
C PHE A 137 -26.37 -26.46 36.12
N ARG A 138 -27.48 -27.17 36.24
CA ARG A 138 -28.66 -27.05 35.35
C ARG A 138 -29.28 -25.63 35.33
N THR A 139 -29.09 -24.89 36.41
CA THR A 139 -29.68 -23.57 36.64
C THR A 139 -28.69 -22.42 36.40
N THR A 140 -27.42 -22.72 36.08
CA THR A 140 -26.34 -21.72 36.04
C THR A 140 -25.57 -21.82 34.74
N GLU A 141 -25.53 -20.72 34.00
CA GLU A 141 -24.70 -20.54 32.82
C GLU A 141 -23.71 -19.38 33.05
N ILE A 142 -22.45 -19.61 32.79
CA ILE A 142 -21.37 -18.61 32.86
C ILE A 142 -20.81 -18.40 31.43
N LYS A 143 -20.83 -17.18 30.94
CA LYS A 143 -20.23 -16.81 29.66
C LYS A 143 -19.05 -15.90 29.87
N LEU A 144 -17.92 -16.29 29.34
CA LEU A 144 -16.70 -15.52 29.33
C LEU A 144 -16.31 -15.23 27.86
N GLY A 145 -16.14 -13.95 27.53
CA GLY A 145 -15.69 -13.50 26.21
C GLY A 145 -14.44 -12.64 26.36
N ILE A 146 -13.40 -12.97 25.61
CA ILE A 146 -12.17 -12.17 25.50
C ILE A 146 -11.97 -11.86 24.03
N GLN A 147 -11.80 -10.59 23.73
CA GLN A 147 -11.47 -10.12 22.39
C GLN A 147 -10.45 -9.00 22.47
N GLY A 148 -9.39 -9.11 21.69
CA GLY A 148 -8.37 -8.07 21.64
C GLY A 148 -7.58 -8.13 20.34
N TYR A 149 -6.84 -7.08 20.11
CA TYR A 149 -5.90 -7.03 18.99
C TYR A 149 -4.67 -6.18 19.32
N LEU A 150 -3.59 -6.49 18.63
CA LEU A 150 -2.40 -5.67 18.54
C LEU A 150 -2.23 -5.26 17.09
N ALA A 151 -2.09 -3.95 16.82
CA ALA A 151 -1.80 -3.43 15.50
C ALA A 151 -0.48 -2.67 15.51
N ASN A 152 0.32 -2.88 14.46
CA ASN A 152 1.54 -2.13 14.19
C ASN A 152 1.47 -1.64 12.75
N ALA A 153 1.64 -0.33 12.56
CA ALA A 153 1.51 0.31 11.26
C ALA A 153 2.58 1.38 11.07
N ASN A 154 2.99 1.56 9.83
CA ASN A 154 3.81 2.68 9.40
C ASN A 154 3.13 3.34 8.19
N TYR A 155 2.85 4.63 8.31
CA TYR A 155 2.21 5.42 7.26
C TYR A 155 3.11 6.58 6.87
N PRO A 156 2.98 7.10 5.63
CA PRO A 156 3.66 8.33 5.24
C PRO A 156 3.27 9.48 6.18
N ALA A 157 4.22 10.35 6.48
CA ALA A 157 3.96 11.56 7.26
C ALA A 157 3.03 12.54 6.53
N SER A 158 3.08 12.54 5.19
CA SER A 158 2.19 13.34 4.33
C SER A 158 0.91 12.58 3.99
N ALA A 159 -0.20 13.29 3.84
CA ALA A 159 -1.44 12.70 3.37
C ALA A 159 -1.25 12.10 1.96
N GLN A 160 -1.94 11.00 1.67
CA GLN A 160 -1.86 10.35 0.36
C GLN A 160 -2.20 11.32 -0.78
N ALA A 161 -3.22 12.15 -0.59
CA ALA A 161 -3.60 13.17 -1.56
C ALA A 161 -2.42 14.09 -1.93
N THR A 162 -1.66 14.57 -0.93
CA THR A 162 -0.50 15.44 -1.14
C THR A 162 0.63 14.74 -1.91
N ILE A 163 0.87 13.44 -1.64
CA ILE A 163 1.88 12.67 -2.37
C ILE A 163 1.49 12.53 -3.84
N PHE A 164 0.23 12.17 -4.12
CA PHE A 164 -0.26 12.09 -5.49
C PHE A 164 -0.30 13.46 -6.17
N GLU A 165 -0.75 14.49 -5.49
CA GLU A 165 -0.77 15.85 -5.99
C GLU A 165 0.64 16.30 -6.40
N SER A 166 1.65 16.04 -5.56
CA SER A 166 3.04 16.33 -5.88
C SER A 166 3.50 15.58 -7.12
N ALA A 167 3.18 14.30 -7.27
CA ALA A 167 3.54 13.51 -8.46
C ALA A 167 2.81 13.98 -9.72
N TYR A 168 1.56 14.47 -9.59
CA TYR A 168 0.78 15.00 -10.71
C TYR A 168 1.29 16.35 -11.22
N PHE A 169 1.75 17.23 -10.32
CA PHE A 169 2.16 18.58 -10.66
C PHE A 169 3.66 18.75 -10.90
N THR A 170 4.47 17.77 -10.51
CA THR A 170 5.91 17.81 -10.78
C THR A 170 6.16 17.51 -12.26
N GLN A 171 6.85 18.42 -12.93
CA GLN A 171 7.18 18.28 -14.34
C GLN A 171 8.15 17.10 -14.54
N PRO A 172 8.01 16.34 -15.65
CA PRO A 172 8.90 15.20 -15.92
C PRO A 172 10.36 15.60 -16.15
N THR A 173 10.59 16.88 -16.46
CA THR A 173 11.91 17.44 -16.77
C THR A 173 12.50 18.30 -15.66
N TYR A 174 11.88 18.30 -14.46
CA TYR A 174 12.28 19.23 -13.40
C TYR A 174 13.56 18.79 -12.67
N ILE A 175 13.64 17.52 -12.28
CA ILE A 175 14.76 16.96 -11.52
C ILE A 175 14.87 15.46 -11.81
N ALA A 176 16.10 14.95 -11.83
CA ALA A 176 16.33 13.50 -11.86
C ALA A 176 16.05 12.87 -10.47
N PRO A 177 15.45 11.69 -10.41
CA PRO A 177 15.37 10.95 -9.15
C PRO A 177 16.75 10.54 -8.67
N LEU A 178 16.96 10.56 -7.36
CA LEU A 178 18.21 10.16 -6.71
C LEU A 178 18.32 8.63 -6.56
#